data_87fa9062717a04a9a7112fc85f8c9564
#
_entry.id   87fa9062717a04a9a7112fc85f8c9564
#
_cell.length_a   1.000
_cell.length_b   1.000
_cell.length_c   1.000
_cell.angle_alpha   90.00
_cell.angle_beta   90.00
_cell.angle_gamma   90.00
#
_symmetry.space_group_name_H-M   'P 1'
#
loop_
_entity.id
_entity.type
_entity.pdbx_description
1 polymer ?
#
loop_
_entity_poly.entity_id
_entity_poly.type
_entity_poly.pdbx_seq_one_letter_code
_entity_poly.pdbx_strand_id
1 'polypeptide(L)'
;MKKLCVIFILNLAYLQLLAQEKDTTSYHPNKINNFSILPLPAIAYNPANGWMFGVAASNSWFMGDPSSTHQSNLVFNFLYTTKKQWIISSKSNVFLADDQWNLIGDWRYFITSQPTYGLGSNSPNETSYLAPTQSDVLVGEQQMDFTLIRFYETLLRRVGDSEFYLGVGYHLDIHQKIENFLDEDATITGEFSHDYYNESLGFPTDSYTLSGISLNAVMENRDVPVSPYEKNYAMISYKINPEFLGSDKSSSTLLLDYRHYFKLSDTRNRHIIAAWAYGNFLVSGDLPYMNLPAIGWDMFGRTGRGYAQGRFRGENMAYTEVEYRFPLQRNKDLFGGTVFVNAASFSSKMTAEKLMQKINPGYGLGLRVMINKEKRTTITADYAFGQKGNSGFYLNINESF
;
A
#
# COMPACT_ATOMS: atom_id res chain seq x y z
N MET A 1 -25.06 1.55 -10.72
CA MET A 1 -25.18 1.24 -9.28
C MET A 1 -25.99 -0.03 -8.97
N LYS A 2 -27.26 -0.20 -9.44
CA LYS A 2 -28.06 -1.41 -9.12
C LYS A 2 -27.44 -2.75 -9.59
N LYS A 3 -26.77 -2.80 -10.73
CA LYS A 3 -26.10 -4.03 -11.24
C LYS A 3 -24.82 -4.38 -10.46
N LEU A 4 -24.12 -3.41 -9.89
CA LEU A 4 -22.93 -3.63 -9.05
C LEU A 4 -23.30 -4.28 -7.71
N CYS A 5 -24.43 -3.87 -7.10
CA CYS A 5 -24.95 -4.47 -5.88
C CYS A 5 -25.34 -5.94 -6.05
N VAL A 6 -25.86 -6.33 -7.22
CA VAL A 6 -26.26 -7.71 -7.49
C VAL A 6 -25.04 -8.64 -7.62
N ILE A 7 -23.97 -8.20 -8.28
CA ILE A 7 -22.72 -8.97 -8.39
C ILE A 7 -22.05 -9.11 -7.02
N PHE A 8 -22.08 -8.06 -6.19
CA PHE A 8 -21.56 -8.09 -4.84
C PHE A 8 -22.35 -9.07 -3.92
N ILE A 9 -23.69 -9.09 -4.04
CA ILE A 9 -24.55 -10.01 -3.28
C ILE A 9 -24.36 -11.46 -3.73
N LEU A 10 -24.18 -11.73 -5.02
CA LEU A 10 -23.91 -13.07 -5.55
C LEU A 10 -22.53 -13.60 -5.09
N ASN A 11 -21.51 -12.76 -5.04
CA ASN A 11 -20.20 -13.14 -4.48
C ASN A 11 -20.25 -13.37 -2.97
N LEU A 12 -21.02 -12.59 -2.21
CA LEU A 12 -21.25 -12.81 -0.79
C LEU A 12 -21.99 -14.13 -0.53
N ALA A 13 -22.98 -14.48 -1.35
CA ALA A 13 -23.70 -15.75 -1.26
C ALA A 13 -22.81 -16.95 -1.61
N TYR A 14 -21.92 -16.82 -2.60
CA TYR A 14 -20.95 -17.86 -2.95
C TYR A 14 -19.90 -18.05 -1.84
N LEU A 15 -19.45 -16.96 -1.20
CA LEU A 15 -18.57 -17.00 -0.02
C LEU A 15 -19.24 -17.64 1.19
N GLN A 16 -20.56 -17.48 1.36
CA GLN A 16 -21.31 -18.19 2.44
C GLN A 16 -21.35 -19.70 2.18
N LEU A 17 -21.45 -20.15 0.94
CA LEU A 17 -21.41 -21.57 0.56
C LEU A 17 -20.02 -22.17 0.84
N LEU A 18 -18.93 -21.44 0.57
CA LEU A 18 -17.56 -21.89 0.89
C LEU A 18 -17.26 -21.89 2.40
N ALA A 19 -17.92 -21.02 3.17
CA ALA A 19 -17.74 -20.93 4.62
C ALA A 19 -18.55 -22.01 5.39
N GLN A 20 -19.56 -22.62 4.78
CA GLN A 20 -20.40 -23.66 5.42
C GLN A 20 -19.79 -25.07 5.44
N GLU A 21 -18.74 -25.32 4.66
CA GLU A 21 -18.20 -26.67 4.48
C GLU A 21 -16.95 -27.00 5.33
N LYS A 22 -16.82 -26.51 6.56
CA LYS A 22 -15.93 -27.10 7.57
C LYS A 22 -16.14 -26.52 8.95
N ASP A 23 -17.22 -26.91 9.57
CA ASP A 23 -17.33 -26.90 11.03
C ASP A 23 -16.89 -28.30 11.53
N THR A 24 -15.59 -28.53 11.66
CA THR A 24 -15.06 -29.68 12.39
C THR A 24 -13.76 -29.28 13.10
N THR A 25 -13.93 -28.90 14.35
CA THR A 25 -13.25 -29.43 15.54
C THR A 25 -11.78 -29.82 15.45
N SER A 26 -11.06 -29.30 16.41
CA SER A 26 -9.74 -29.70 16.87
C SER A 26 -8.55 -29.13 16.07
N TYR A 27 -7.97 -28.09 16.64
CA TYR A 27 -6.59 -27.71 16.44
C TYR A 27 -5.69 -28.95 16.71
N HIS A 28 -5.08 -29.48 15.66
CA HIS A 28 -4.02 -30.45 15.76
C HIS A 28 -2.69 -29.74 15.47
N PRO A 29 -1.81 -29.55 16.46
CA PRO A 29 -0.54 -28.84 16.30
C PRO A 29 0.48 -29.52 15.35
N ASN A 30 0.19 -30.71 14.86
CA ASN A 30 1.13 -31.53 14.10
C ASN A 30 0.96 -31.56 12.58
N LYS A 31 0.25 -30.60 11.96
CA LYS A 31 0.23 -30.46 10.49
C LYS A 31 1.02 -29.23 10.05
N ILE A 32 2.32 -29.40 9.95
CA ILE A 32 3.33 -28.40 9.51
C ILE A 32 3.15 -27.93 8.04
N ASN A 33 2.17 -28.40 7.30
CA ASN A 33 2.00 -28.05 5.88
C ASN A 33 0.56 -27.67 5.50
N ASN A 34 0.05 -26.58 6.08
CA ASN A 34 -1.20 -26.00 5.59
C ASN A 34 -0.91 -24.83 4.61
N PHE A 35 -0.25 -25.15 3.51
CA PHE A 35 -0.21 -24.26 2.36
C PHE A 35 -1.62 -24.22 1.74
N SER A 36 -2.36 -23.17 1.96
CA SER A 36 -3.68 -22.98 1.35
C SER A 36 -3.68 -21.69 0.56
N ILE A 37 -3.71 -21.79 -0.75
CA ILE A 37 -3.94 -20.67 -1.63
C ILE A 37 -5.45 -20.43 -1.66
N LEU A 38 -5.87 -19.20 -1.38
CA LEU A 38 -7.23 -18.74 -1.60
C LEU A 38 -7.22 -17.79 -2.82
N PRO A 39 -7.45 -18.31 -4.04
CA PRO A 39 -7.64 -17.47 -5.20
C PRO A 39 -9.05 -16.88 -5.15
N LEU A 40 -9.15 -15.56 -5.27
CA LEU A 40 -10.40 -14.84 -5.38
C LEU A 40 -10.45 -14.14 -6.74
N PRO A 41 -11.56 -14.24 -7.48
CA PRO A 41 -11.75 -13.41 -8.67
C PRO A 41 -11.70 -11.94 -8.23
N ALA A 42 -10.91 -11.14 -8.94
CA ALA A 42 -10.78 -9.72 -8.70
C ALA A 42 -11.46 -8.95 -9.84
N ILE A 43 -12.40 -8.09 -9.48
CA ILE A 43 -13.05 -7.16 -10.42
C ILE A 43 -12.97 -5.79 -9.76
N ALA A 44 -12.37 -4.83 -10.47
CA ALA A 44 -12.24 -3.47 -10.00
C ALA A 44 -12.47 -2.48 -11.16
N TYR A 45 -12.70 -1.24 -10.81
CA TYR A 45 -12.84 -0.16 -11.78
C TYR A 45 -12.19 1.12 -11.20
N ASN A 46 -11.40 1.78 -12.01
CA ASN A 46 -11.06 3.18 -11.81
C ASN A 46 -11.01 3.90 -13.18
N PRO A 47 -11.19 5.23 -13.23
CA PRO A 47 -11.21 5.97 -14.47
C PRO A 47 -9.90 5.84 -15.29
N ALA A 48 -8.74 5.83 -14.63
CA ALA A 48 -7.44 5.73 -15.28
C ALA A 48 -7.25 4.38 -16.01
N ASN A 49 -7.67 3.27 -15.41
CA ASN A 49 -7.45 1.91 -15.95
C ASN A 49 -8.71 1.29 -16.58
N GLY A 50 -9.88 1.89 -16.37
CA GLY A 50 -11.17 1.30 -16.77
C GLY A 50 -11.52 0.09 -15.89
N TRP A 51 -12.23 -0.90 -16.45
CA TRP A 51 -12.51 -2.15 -15.77
C TRP A 51 -11.28 -3.04 -15.73
N MET A 52 -11.04 -3.62 -14.56
CA MET A 52 -9.94 -4.55 -14.28
C MET A 52 -10.50 -5.90 -13.89
N PHE A 53 -10.01 -6.97 -14.49
CA PHE A 53 -10.41 -8.35 -14.23
C PHE A 53 -9.19 -9.21 -13.97
N GLY A 54 -9.29 -10.13 -13.03
CA GLY A 54 -8.17 -11.00 -12.73
C GLY A 54 -8.34 -11.85 -11.50
N VAL A 55 -7.22 -12.13 -10.83
CA VAL A 55 -7.14 -12.97 -9.64
C VAL A 55 -6.33 -12.25 -8.58
N ALA A 56 -6.86 -12.21 -7.37
CA ALA A 56 -6.13 -11.89 -6.15
C ALA A 56 -6.00 -13.17 -5.32
N ALA A 57 -4.79 -13.50 -4.89
CA ALA A 57 -4.56 -14.66 -4.05
C ALA A 57 -3.82 -14.25 -2.78
N SER A 58 -4.32 -14.71 -1.64
CA SER A 58 -3.62 -14.59 -0.36
C SER A 58 -3.31 -15.96 0.17
N ASN A 59 -2.08 -16.15 0.58
CA ASN A 59 -1.63 -17.38 1.19
C ASN A 59 -0.92 -17.08 2.51
N SER A 60 -1.16 -17.93 3.50
CA SER A 60 -0.47 -17.87 4.79
C SER A 60 -0.07 -19.27 5.22
N TRP A 61 1.15 -19.42 5.72
CA TRP A 61 1.73 -20.69 6.16
C TRP A 61 2.74 -20.49 7.27
N PHE A 62 3.19 -21.59 7.89
CA PHE A 62 4.30 -21.59 8.82
C PHE A 62 5.47 -22.36 8.23
N MET A 63 6.69 -21.81 8.32
CA MET A 63 7.93 -22.47 7.91
C MET A 63 8.61 -23.26 9.04
N GLY A 64 7.99 -23.28 10.22
CA GLY A 64 8.45 -23.97 11.42
C GLY A 64 7.30 -24.28 12.36
N ASP A 65 7.60 -24.53 13.63
CA ASP A 65 6.58 -24.75 14.68
C ASP A 65 5.77 -23.45 14.89
N PRO A 66 4.42 -23.50 14.78
CA PRO A 66 3.57 -22.32 15.01
C PRO A 66 3.68 -21.70 16.42
N SER A 67 4.23 -22.41 17.40
CA SER A 67 4.46 -21.87 18.73
C SER A 67 5.71 -21.00 18.85
N SER A 68 6.67 -21.14 17.92
CA SER A 68 7.96 -20.43 17.91
C SER A 68 8.22 -19.65 16.62
N THR A 69 7.35 -19.77 15.60
CA THR A 69 7.53 -19.15 14.29
C THR A 69 6.31 -18.31 13.94
N HIS A 70 6.52 -17.06 13.53
CA HIS A 70 5.45 -16.20 13.03
C HIS A 70 4.85 -16.75 11.72
N GLN A 71 3.60 -16.42 11.49
CA GLN A 71 2.90 -16.78 10.26
C GLN A 71 3.47 -15.99 9.07
N SER A 72 3.99 -16.71 8.10
CA SER A 72 4.38 -16.17 6.79
C SER A 72 3.16 -15.86 5.94
N ASN A 73 3.26 -14.87 5.07
CA ASN A 73 2.20 -14.53 4.13
C ASN A 73 2.74 -14.11 2.77
N LEU A 74 1.91 -14.34 1.75
CA LEU A 74 2.12 -13.91 0.36
C LEU A 74 0.80 -13.38 -0.18
N VAL A 75 0.81 -12.20 -0.76
CA VAL A 75 -0.32 -11.63 -1.52
C VAL A 75 0.12 -11.49 -2.97
N PHE A 76 -0.59 -12.16 -3.86
CA PHE A 76 -0.37 -12.09 -5.30
C PHE A 76 -1.59 -11.46 -5.97
N ASN A 77 -1.36 -10.55 -6.91
CA ASN A 77 -2.41 -9.97 -7.74
C ASN A 77 -2.00 -10.03 -9.21
N PHE A 78 -2.96 -10.44 -10.04
CA PHE A 78 -2.87 -10.41 -11.48
C PHE A 78 -4.16 -9.78 -12.03
N LEU A 79 -4.05 -8.61 -12.64
CA LEU A 79 -5.19 -7.91 -13.23
C LEU A 79 -4.88 -7.53 -14.68
N TYR A 80 -5.88 -7.67 -15.53
CA TYR A 80 -5.88 -7.17 -16.89
C TYR A 80 -7.01 -6.16 -17.07
N THR A 81 -6.74 -5.05 -17.75
CA THR A 81 -7.67 -3.94 -17.85
C THR A 81 -8.32 -3.84 -19.24
N THR A 82 -9.47 -3.18 -19.31
CA THR A 82 -10.13 -2.89 -20.61
C THR A 82 -9.31 -1.95 -21.49
N LYS A 83 -8.34 -1.24 -20.92
CA LYS A 83 -7.35 -0.43 -21.67
C LYS A 83 -6.09 -1.23 -22.06
N LYS A 84 -6.15 -2.59 -22.02
CA LYS A 84 -5.05 -3.52 -22.39
C LYS A 84 -3.81 -3.37 -21.52
N GLN A 85 -3.98 -3.02 -20.26
CA GLN A 85 -2.90 -2.86 -19.27
C GLN A 85 -2.77 -4.10 -18.40
N TRP A 86 -1.59 -4.29 -17.81
CA TRP A 86 -1.23 -5.41 -16.94
C TRP A 86 -0.79 -4.92 -15.59
N ILE A 87 -1.37 -5.45 -14.52
CA ILE A 87 -1.00 -5.14 -13.14
C ILE A 87 -0.69 -6.47 -12.45
N ILE A 88 0.60 -6.76 -12.27
CA ILE A 88 1.08 -7.98 -11.64
C ILE A 88 1.88 -7.59 -10.41
N SER A 89 1.52 -8.11 -9.24
CA SER A 89 2.29 -7.87 -8.02
C SER A 89 2.35 -9.10 -7.13
N SER A 90 3.48 -9.26 -6.47
CA SER A 90 3.71 -10.27 -5.43
C SER A 90 4.33 -9.58 -4.23
N LYS A 91 3.70 -9.70 -3.06
CA LYS A 91 4.18 -9.12 -1.80
C LYS A 91 4.23 -10.19 -0.75
N SER A 92 5.38 -10.33 -0.11
CA SER A 92 5.65 -11.41 0.83
C SER A 92 6.24 -10.90 2.14
N ASN A 93 5.93 -11.62 3.21
CA ASN A 93 6.61 -11.53 4.49
C ASN A 93 6.77 -12.97 5.00
N VAL A 94 8.00 -13.50 4.92
CA VAL A 94 8.29 -14.91 5.15
C VAL A 94 9.21 -15.06 6.36
N PHE A 95 8.72 -15.75 7.39
CA PHE A 95 9.49 -16.11 8.57
C PHE A 95 9.98 -17.54 8.43
N LEU A 96 11.29 -17.77 8.52
CA LEU A 96 11.87 -19.10 8.57
C LEU A 96 11.74 -19.69 9.98
N ALA A 97 12.09 -20.98 10.12
CA ALA A 97 11.93 -21.70 11.39
C ALA A 97 12.52 -20.92 12.58
N ASP A 98 11.79 -20.92 13.68
CA ASP A 98 12.11 -20.23 14.94
C ASP A 98 12.37 -18.71 14.76
N ASP A 99 11.81 -18.13 13.71
CA ASP A 99 11.94 -16.70 13.37
C ASP A 99 13.39 -16.22 13.22
N GLN A 100 14.33 -17.13 12.95
CA GLN A 100 15.74 -16.77 12.81
C GLN A 100 15.99 -15.81 11.65
N TRP A 101 15.18 -15.92 10.59
CA TRP A 101 15.24 -15.07 9.42
C TRP A 101 13.85 -14.61 9.01
N ASN A 102 13.78 -13.37 8.55
CA ASN A 102 12.58 -12.82 7.93
C ASN A 102 12.94 -12.21 6.56
N LEU A 103 12.17 -12.58 5.52
CA LEU A 103 12.31 -12.07 4.16
C LEU A 103 11.07 -11.26 3.83
N ILE A 104 11.29 -10.02 3.35
CA ILE A 104 10.21 -9.10 2.95
C ILE A 104 10.41 -8.77 1.47
N GLY A 105 9.45 -9.17 0.62
CA GLY A 105 9.49 -8.98 -0.82
C GLY A 105 8.35 -8.10 -1.34
N ASP A 106 8.65 -7.19 -2.29
CA ASP A 106 7.66 -6.42 -3.06
C ASP A 106 8.09 -6.39 -4.52
N TRP A 107 7.45 -7.24 -5.33
CA TRP A 107 7.72 -7.38 -6.76
C TRP A 107 6.53 -6.92 -7.55
N ARG A 108 6.75 -6.03 -8.52
CA ARG A 108 5.68 -5.46 -9.35
C ARG A 108 6.10 -5.40 -10.81
N TYR A 109 5.17 -5.75 -11.69
CA TYR A 109 5.24 -5.46 -13.10
C TYR A 109 3.92 -4.83 -13.53
N PHE A 110 3.97 -3.53 -13.83
CA PHE A 110 2.81 -2.75 -14.21
C PHE A 110 2.99 -2.18 -15.62
N ILE A 111 1.99 -2.32 -16.46
CA ILE A 111 1.73 -1.48 -17.62
C ILE A 111 0.39 -0.83 -17.30
N THR A 112 0.38 0.44 -16.95
CA THR A 112 -0.79 1.05 -16.31
C THR A 112 -0.86 2.55 -16.54
N SER A 113 -2.01 3.12 -16.23
CA SER A 113 -2.23 4.56 -16.15
C SER A 113 -2.49 4.96 -14.71
N GLN A 114 -2.02 6.13 -14.34
CA GLN A 114 -2.26 6.73 -13.03
C GLN A 114 -2.39 8.24 -13.14
N PRO A 115 -3.34 8.87 -12.44
CA PRO A 115 -3.35 10.31 -12.33
C PRO A 115 -2.22 10.82 -11.44
N THR A 116 -1.68 11.99 -11.78
CA THR A 116 -0.82 12.80 -10.91
C THR A 116 -1.39 14.21 -10.81
N TYR A 117 -1.01 14.95 -9.78
CA TYR A 117 -1.62 16.26 -9.48
C TYR A 117 -0.57 17.35 -9.23
N GLY A 118 0.70 17.06 -9.50
CA GLY A 118 1.84 17.89 -9.10
C GLY A 118 2.36 17.52 -7.71
N LEU A 119 3.16 18.38 -7.10
CA LEU A 119 3.87 18.13 -5.85
C LEU A 119 3.32 18.94 -4.69
N GLY A 120 3.45 18.37 -3.48
CA GLY A 120 3.03 18.96 -2.21
C GLY A 120 1.61 18.59 -1.79
N SER A 121 1.23 19.04 -0.61
CA SER A 121 -0.10 18.84 0.00
C SER A 121 -1.16 19.79 -0.56
N ASN A 122 -0.76 20.89 -1.17
CA ASN A 122 -1.67 21.93 -1.69
C ASN A 122 -2.06 21.73 -3.15
N SER A 123 -1.51 20.74 -3.85
CA SER A 123 -1.81 20.47 -5.26
C SER A 123 -3.34 20.46 -5.50
N PRO A 124 -3.86 21.20 -6.52
CA PRO A 124 -5.28 21.29 -6.78
C PRO A 124 -5.87 19.99 -7.31
N ASN A 125 -7.20 19.83 -7.28
CA ASN A 125 -7.86 18.70 -7.94
C ASN A 125 -7.94 18.94 -9.46
N GLU A 126 -8.38 20.15 -9.84
CA GLU A 126 -8.59 20.52 -11.23
C GLU A 126 -7.27 21.01 -11.85
N THR A 127 -7.08 20.71 -13.12
CA THR A 127 -5.91 21.13 -13.89
C THR A 127 -5.85 22.66 -13.96
N SER A 128 -4.72 23.23 -13.62
CA SER A 128 -4.44 24.65 -13.61
C SER A 128 -2.96 24.91 -13.78
N TYR A 129 -2.54 26.19 -13.79
CA TYR A 129 -1.13 26.53 -13.85
C TYR A 129 -0.51 26.69 -12.46
N LEU A 130 0.78 26.38 -12.37
CA LEU A 130 1.59 26.62 -11.17
C LEU A 130 1.90 28.14 -11.08
N ALA A 131 0.97 28.89 -10.53
CA ALA A 131 1.08 30.35 -10.41
C ALA A 131 1.89 30.74 -9.14
N PRO A 132 2.47 31.99 -9.11
CA PRO A 132 2.54 33.01 -10.16
C PRO A 132 3.84 32.99 -10.97
N THR A 133 4.83 32.15 -10.64
CA THR A 133 6.20 32.22 -11.18
C THR A 133 6.44 31.33 -12.40
N GLN A 134 5.55 30.38 -12.67
CA GLN A 134 5.66 29.39 -13.76
C GLN A 134 4.28 29.23 -14.41
N SER A 135 3.93 30.19 -15.25
CA SER A 135 2.60 30.30 -15.85
C SER A 135 2.30 29.29 -16.95
N ASP A 136 3.25 28.45 -17.29
CA ASP A 136 3.20 27.42 -18.33
C ASP A 136 3.26 25.98 -17.76
N VAL A 137 3.61 25.81 -16.49
CA VAL A 137 3.64 24.48 -15.84
C VAL A 137 2.27 24.11 -15.29
N LEU A 138 1.79 22.93 -15.67
CA LEU A 138 0.51 22.39 -15.25
C LEU A 138 0.60 21.74 -13.87
N VAL A 139 -0.41 21.97 -13.04
CA VAL A 139 -0.70 21.26 -11.80
C VAL A 139 -2.17 20.86 -11.77
N GLY A 140 -2.57 20.02 -10.81
CA GLY A 140 -3.89 19.39 -10.81
C GLY A 140 -3.89 18.11 -11.60
N GLU A 141 -5.04 17.55 -11.90
CA GLU A 141 -5.17 16.22 -12.50
C GLU A 141 -4.54 16.15 -13.90
N GLN A 142 -3.54 15.32 -14.02
CA GLN A 142 -2.84 14.97 -15.26
C GLN A 142 -2.73 13.45 -15.30
N GLN A 143 -2.89 12.82 -16.46
CA GLN A 143 -2.79 11.38 -16.61
C GLN A 143 -1.36 11.00 -17.03
N MET A 144 -0.89 9.86 -16.53
CA MET A 144 0.41 9.31 -16.88
C MET A 144 0.28 7.84 -17.23
N ASP A 145 0.67 7.45 -18.41
CA ASP A 145 0.90 6.05 -18.79
C ASP A 145 2.36 5.69 -18.50
N PHE A 146 2.61 4.50 -17.99
CA PHE A 146 3.97 4.03 -17.73
C PHE A 146 4.06 2.51 -17.57
N THR A 147 5.28 2.00 -17.72
CA THR A 147 5.66 0.66 -17.30
C THR A 147 6.53 0.76 -16.05
N LEU A 148 6.18 -0.01 -15.00
CA LEU A 148 6.99 -0.16 -13.79
C LEU A 148 7.47 -1.60 -13.64
N ILE A 149 8.77 -1.77 -13.45
CA ILE A 149 9.39 -2.99 -12.95
C ILE A 149 9.95 -2.68 -11.57
N ARG A 150 9.41 -3.32 -10.53
CA ARG A 150 9.92 -3.22 -9.15
C ARG A 150 10.38 -4.57 -8.67
N PHE A 151 11.58 -4.61 -8.11
CA PHE A 151 12.11 -5.74 -7.39
C PHE A 151 12.72 -5.27 -6.08
N TYR A 152 12.00 -5.46 -4.99
CA TYR A 152 12.47 -5.17 -3.64
C TYR A 152 12.54 -6.46 -2.86
N GLU A 153 13.70 -6.72 -2.24
CA GLU A 153 13.90 -7.87 -1.37
C GLU A 153 14.74 -7.46 -0.17
N THR A 154 14.26 -7.76 1.03
CA THR A 154 14.92 -7.45 2.30
C THR A 154 15.10 -8.73 3.08
N LEU A 155 16.33 -9.00 3.49
CA LEU A 155 16.73 -10.12 4.34
C LEU A 155 17.07 -9.60 5.73
N LEU A 156 16.36 -10.09 6.71
CA LEU A 156 16.48 -9.70 8.12
C LEU A 156 16.87 -10.92 8.95
N ARG A 157 17.77 -10.73 9.93
CA ARG A 157 18.15 -11.73 10.90
C ARG A 157 17.73 -11.30 12.30
N ARG A 158 17.14 -12.22 13.05
CA ARG A 158 16.75 -12.01 14.46
C ARG A 158 17.97 -11.74 15.33
N VAL A 159 17.85 -10.81 16.26
CA VAL A 159 18.91 -10.43 17.20
C VAL A 159 18.70 -11.19 18.52
N GLY A 160 19.45 -12.26 18.71
CA GLY A 160 19.27 -13.15 19.87
C GLY A 160 17.87 -13.72 19.94
N ASP A 161 17.28 -13.76 21.15
CA ASP A 161 15.91 -14.21 21.41
C ASP A 161 14.91 -13.04 21.48
N SER A 162 15.28 -11.87 20.96
CA SER A 162 14.43 -10.68 21.00
C SER A 162 13.46 -10.62 19.82
N GLU A 163 12.52 -9.67 19.85
CA GLU A 163 11.60 -9.36 18.74
C GLU A 163 12.24 -8.42 17.69
N PHE A 164 13.55 -8.17 17.79
CA PHE A 164 14.27 -7.29 16.89
C PHE A 164 14.99 -8.06 15.79
N TYR A 165 14.93 -7.50 14.59
CA TYR A 165 15.61 -7.99 13.40
C TYR A 165 16.47 -6.87 12.81
N LEU A 166 17.66 -7.22 12.35
CA LEU A 166 18.55 -6.33 11.59
C LEU A 166 18.89 -6.98 10.26
N GLY A 167 18.99 -6.18 9.22
CA GLY A 167 19.32 -6.74 7.92
C GLY A 167 19.50 -5.73 6.81
N VAL A 168 19.63 -6.28 5.60
CA VAL A 168 19.92 -5.53 4.38
C VAL A 168 18.86 -5.80 3.34
N GLY A 169 18.63 -4.83 2.46
CA GLY A 169 17.73 -4.99 1.33
C GLY A 169 18.37 -4.53 0.03
N TYR A 170 17.90 -5.08 -1.09
CA TYR A 170 18.13 -4.58 -2.43
C TYR A 170 16.82 -4.08 -3.03
N HIS A 171 16.88 -2.93 -3.69
CA HIS A 171 15.71 -2.24 -4.22
C HIS A 171 15.98 -1.78 -5.65
N LEU A 172 15.16 -2.21 -6.59
CA LEU A 172 15.23 -1.81 -7.99
C LEU A 172 13.85 -1.33 -8.44
N ASP A 173 13.79 -0.09 -8.92
CA ASP A 173 12.66 0.46 -9.66
C ASP A 173 13.13 0.88 -11.05
N ILE A 174 12.45 0.43 -12.09
CA ILE A 174 12.64 0.86 -13.47
C ILE A 174 11.29 1.38 -13.96
N HIS A 175 11.23 2.69 -14.26
CA HIS A 175 10.10 3.29 -14.95
C HIS A 175 10.47 3.47 -16.40
N GLN A 176 9.56 3.14 -17.31
CA GLN A 176 9.78 3.21 -18.76
C GLN A 176 8.49 3.59 -19.48
N LYS A 177 8.63 4.14 -20.68
CA LYS A 177 7.49 4.52 -21.53
C LYS A 177 6.52 5.42 -20.77
N ILE A 178 7.07 6.43 -20.13
CA ILE A 178 6.29 7.42 -19.42
C ILE A 178 5.76 8.41 -20.45
N GLU A 179 4.43 8.53 -20.51
CA GLU A 179 3.73 9.46 -21.39
C GLU A 179 2.71 10.23 -20.56
N ASN A 180 2.77 11.56 -20.62
CA ASN A 180 1.84 12.46 -19.94
C ASN A 180 0.78 12.94 -20.91
N PHE A 181 -0.48 13.02 -20.44
CA PHE A 181 -1.58 13.56 -21.24
C PHE A 181 -2.66 14.17 -20.34
N LEU A 182 -3.50 14.99 -20.94
CA LEU A 182 -4.74 15.48 -20.34
C LEU A 182 -5.92 14.73 -20.94
N ASP A 183 -7.07 14.84 -20.29
CA ASP A 183 -8.32 14.34 -20.85
C ASP A 183 -8.60 15.03 -22.20
N GLU A 184 -9.26 14.30 -23.14
CA GLU A 184 -9.49 14.75 -24.52
C GLU A 184 -10.25 16.11 -24.61
N ASP A 185 -11.07 16.42 -23.60
CA ASP A 185 -11.83 17.67 -23.49
C ASP A 185 -11.07 18.84 -22.85
N ALA A 186 -9.81 18.63 -22.46
CA ALA A 186 -9.01 19.67 -21.80
C ALA A 186 -8.67 20.81 -22.78
N THR A 187 -9.04 22.04 -22.40
CA THR A 187 -8.73 23.25 -23.17
C THR A 187 -7.44 23.93 -22.76
N ILE A 188 -6.84 23.48 -21.65
CA ILE A 188 -5.59 24.00 -21.09
C ILE A 188 -4.39 23.27 -21.71
N THR A 189 -3.33 24.01 -22.01
CA THR A 189 -2.07 23.45 -22.55
C THR A 189 -0.91 23.99 -21.73
N GLY A 190 0.13 23.17 -21.54
CA GLY A 190 1.33 23.58 -20.80
C GLY A 190 2.27 22.42 -20.60
N GLU A 191 3.36 22.66 -19.90
CA GLU A 191 4.34 21.63 -19.52
C GLU A 191 3.80 20.80 -18.33
N PHE A 192 3.83 19.50 -18.43
CA PHE A 192 3.39 18.61 -17.37
C PHE A 192 4.28 18.71 -16.12
N SER A 193 3.67 18.62 -14.93
CA SER A 193 4.41 18.72 -13.67
C SER A 193 5.50 17.65 -13.52
N HIS A 194 5.29 16.47 -14.07
CA HIS A 194 6.29 15.39 -14.12
C HIS A 194 7.50 15.80 -14.95
N ASP A 195 7.28 16.28 -16.17
CA ASP A 195 8.36 16.63 -17.12
C ASP A 195 9.15 17.81 -16.59
N TYR A 196 8.48 18.88 -16.17
CA TYR A 196 9.11 20.04 -15.55
C TYR A 196 9.99 19.67 -14.34
N TYR A 197 9.48 18.83 -13.42
CA TYR A 197 10.25 18.41 -12.26
C TYR A 197 11.50 17.62 -12.66
N ASN A 198 11.34 16.64 -13.53
CA ASN A 198 12.45 15.81 -13.97
C ASN A 198 13.51 16.61 -14.74
N GLU A 199 13.10 17.43 -15.70
CA GLU A 199 14.01 18.29 -16.49
C GLU A 199 14.75 19.29 -15.61
N SER A 200 14.05 19.93 -14.66
CA SER A 200 14.65 20.90 -13.73
C SER A 200 15.76 20.29 -12.86
N LEU A 201 15.69 19.00 -12.61
CA LEU A 201 16.67 18.23 -11.85
C LEU A 201 17.60 17.40 -12.75
N GLY A 202 17.44 17.45 -14.08
CA GLY A 202 18.26 16.73 -15.07
C GLY A 202 18.03 15.21 -15.03
N PHE A 203 16.79 14.77 -14.77
CA PHE A 203 16.34 13.40 -15.03
C PHE A 203 15.70 13.31 -16.42
N PRO A 204 15.74 12.13 -17.08
CA PRO A 204 14.92 11.89 -18.26
C PRO A 204 13.43 11.96 -17.93
N THR A 205 12.57 12.22 -18.93
CA THR A 205 11.12 12.29 -18.77
C THR A 205 10.40 11.00 -19.19
N ASP A 206 11.01 10.19 -20.05
CA ASP A 206 10.41 8.98 -20.62
C ASP A 206 10.78 7.69 -19.88
N SER A 207 11.89 7.69 -19.14
CA SER A 207 12.40 6.52 -18.45
C SER A 207 13.46 6.87 -17.42
N TYR A 208 13.50 6.16 -16.29
CA TYR A 208 14.57 6.26 -15.29
C TYR A 208 14.64 5.02 -14.40
N THR A 209 15.81 4.85 -13.81
CA THR A 209 16.14 3.73 -12.94
C THR A 209 16.58 4.23 -11.56
N LEU A 210 16.09 3.57 -10.53
CA LEU A 210 16.54 3.72 -9.16
C LEU A 210 16.94 2.35 -8.60
N SER A 211 18.22 2.18 -8.31
CA SER A 211 18.79 0.93 -7.79
C SER A 211 19.56 1.20 -6.51
N GLY A 212 19.22 0.52 -5.43
CA GLY A 212 19.80 0.83 -4.13
C GLY A 212 19.83 -0.33 -3.16
N ILE A 213 20.57 -0.10 -2.09
CA ILE A 213 20.64 -1.00 -0.93
C ILE A 213 20.12 -0.30 0.30
N SER A 214 19.53 -1.06 1.23
CA SER A 214 19.04 -0.52 2.51
C SER A 214 19.62 -1.25 3.70
N LEU A 215 19.75 -0.50 4.80
CA LEU A 215 19.95 -1.03 6.15
C LEU A 215 18.62 -0.95 6.88
N ASN A 216 18.22 -2.05 7.50
CA ASN A 216 16.89 -2.19 8.07
C ASN A 216 16.97 -2.67 9.52
N ALA A 217 16.15 -2.04 10.38
CA ALA A 217 15.86 -2.49 11.72
C ALA A 217 14.34 -2.67 11.85
N VAL A 218 13.91 -3.84 12.25
CA VAL A 218 12.49 -4.20 12.40
C VAL A 218 12.25 -4.75 13.80
N MET A 219 11.17 -4.32 14.43
CA MET A 219 10.59 -4.93 15.61
C MET A 219 9.26 -5.55 15.20
N GLU A 220 9.14 -6.87 15.29
CA GLU A 220 7.93 -7.62 14.96
C GLU A 220 7.48 -8.42 16.18
N ASN A 221 6.41 -7.97 16.83
CA ASN A 221 5.83 -8.72 17.93
C ASN A 221 4.31 -8.81 17.85
N ARG A 222 3.72 -8.49 16.68
CA ARG A 222 2.28 -8.68 16.45
C ARG A 222 1.89 -10.14 16.62
N ASP A 223 0.73 -10.38 17.21
CA ASP A 223 0.21 -11.72 17.38
C ASP A 223 -0.06 -12.46 16.05
N VAL A 224 -0.57 -11.76 15.03
CA VAL A 224 -0.72 -12.25 13.65
C VAL A 224 -0.48 -11.11 12.67
N PRO A 225 0.57 -11.14 11.83
CA PRO A 225 0.95 -10.02 10.97
C PRO A 225 -0.11 -9.52 10.00
N VAL A 226 -0.99 -10.40 9.51
CA VAL A 226 -2.02 -10.06 8.50
C VAL A 226 -3.30 -9.47 9.07
N SER A 227 -3.59 -9.74 10.36
CA SER A 227 -4.78 -9.24 11.07
C SER A 227 -4.50 -9.19 12.57
N PRO A 228 -3.67 -8.24 13.02
CA PRO A 228 -3.24 -8.14 14.41
C PRO A 228 -4.38 -7.67 15.33
N TYR A 229 -4.40 -8.21 16.53
CA TYR A 229 -5.32 -7.79 17.59
C TYR A 229 -4.60 -7.05 18.72
N GLU A 230 -3.31 -7.32 18.88
CA GLU A 230 -2.52 -6.73 19.96
C GLU A 230 -1.05 -6.56 19.58
N LYS A 231 -0.34 -5.79 20.42
CA LYS A 231 1.09 -5.50 20.32
C LYS A 231 1.44 -4.54 19.17
N ASN A 232 2.64 -4.60 18.64
CA ASN A 232 3.15 -3.56 17.72
C ASN A 232 4.15 -4.09 16.71
N TYR A 233 4.34 -3.27 15.69
CA TYR A 233 5.35 -3.40 14.64
C TYR A 233 6.06 -2.07 14.50
N ALA A 234 7.39 -2.08 14.30
CA ALA A 234 8.16 -0.92 13.94
C ALA A 234 9.22 -1.26 12.90
N MET A 235 9.43 -0.38 11.93
CA MET A 235 10.49 -0.52 10.92
C MET A 235 11.18 0.82 10.71
N ILE A 236 12.50 0.78 10.67
CA ILE A 236 13.35 1.85 10.19
C ILE A 236 14.17 1.29 9.04
N SER A 237 14.09 1.92 7.86
CA SER A 237 14.85 1.55 6.68
C SER A 237 15.57 2.77 6.12
N TYR A 238 16.87 2.75 6.10
CA TYR A 238 17.70 3.74 5.44
C TYR A 238 18.23 3.17 4.13
N LYS A 239 17.79 3.74 3.02
CA LYS A 239 18.13 3.29 1.66
C LYS A 239 19.05 4.30 0.99
N ILE A 240 20.12 3.82 0.37
CA ILE A 240 21.00 4.58 -0.51
C ILE A 240 20.90 4.04 -1.94
N ASN A 241 20.79 4.94 -2.90
CA ASN A 241 20.65 4.64 -4.32
C ASN A 241 21.84 5.28 -5.05
N PRO A 242 23.01 4.65 -5.09
CA PRO A 242 24.18 5.22 -5.74
C PRO A 242 24.16 4.96 -7.24
N GLU A 243 24.76 5.85 -8.03
CA GLU A 243 24.84 5.72 -9.49
C GLU A 243 25.58 4.46 -9.93
N PHE A 244 26.63 4.03 -9.20
CA PHE A 244 27.39 2.82 -9.54
C PHE A 244 26.57 1.53 -9.47
N LEU A 245 25.39 1.52 -8.81
CA LEU A 245 24.44 0.41 -8.83
C LEU A 245 23.39 0.52 -9.93
N GLY A 246 23.45 1.57 -10.75
CA GLY A 246 22.56 1.78 -11.88
C GLY A 246 21.44 2.79 -11.63
N SER A 247 21.50 3.60 -10.56
CA SER A 247 20.62 4.74 -10.41
C SER A 247 21.05 5.89 -11.32
N ASP A 248 20.08 6.61 -11.90
CA ASP A 248 20.39 7.78 -12.75
C ASP A 248 21.06 8.89 -11.95
N LYS A 249 20.73 9.04 -10.68
CA LYS A 249 21.39 9.95 -9.72
C LYS A 249 21.47 9.33 -8.34
N SER A 250 22.52 9.73 -7.60
CA SER A 250 22.68 9.29 -6.23
C SER A 250 21.71 9.99 -5.30
N SER A 251 21.05 9.20 -4.44
CA SER A 251 20.11 9.70 -3.43
C SER A 251 20.08 8.81 -2.19
N SER A 252 19.49 9.30 -1.12
CA SER A 252 19.17 8.46 0.04
C SER A 252 17.82 8.81 0.65
N THR A 253 17.14 7.79 1.18
CA THR A 253 15.81 7.92 1.79
C THR A 253 15.75 7.24 3.14
N LEU A 254 14.90 7.76 4.02
CA LEU A 254 14.58 7.18 5.32
C LEU A 254 13.10 6.85 5.37
N LEU A 255 12.76 5.58 5.60
CA LEU A 255 11.39 5.12 5.83
C LEU A 255 11.21 4.75 7.29
N LEU A 256 10.12 5.23 7.88
CA LEU A 256 9.67 4.92 9.23
C LEU A 256 8.26 4.35 9.16
N ASP A 257 8.01 3.21 9.78
CA ASP A 257 6.69 2.57 9.86
C ASP A 257 6.48 2.08 11.30
N TYR A 258 5.50 2.63 11.99
CA TYR A 258 5.12 2.22 13.33
C TYR A 258 3.63 1.93 13.41
N ARG A 259 3.28 0.75 13.93
CA ARG A 259 1.90 0.28 14.08
C ARG A 259 1.70 -0.27 15.48
N HIS A 260 0.59 0.09 16.11
CA HIS A 260 0.24 -0.39 17.44
C HIS A 260 -1.22 -0.81 17.51
N TYR A 261 -1.50 -1.91 18.19
CA TYR A 261 -2.82 -2.52 18.30
C TYR A 261 -3.19 -2.66 19.77
N PHE A 262 -4.21 -1.92 20.19
CA PHE A 262 -4.72 -1.90 21.55
C PHE A 262 -5.94 -2.80 21.63
N LYS A 263 -5.81 -3.97 22.24
CA LYS A 263 -6.92 -4.86 22.52
C LYS A 263 -7.81 -4.26 23.61
N LEU A 264 -9.09 -4.04 23.31
CA LEU A 264 -10.05 -3.40 24.21
C LEU A 264 -10.88 -4.41 25.01
N SER A 265 -10.84 -5.71 24.67
CA SER A 265 -11.64 -6.74 25.33
C SER A 265 -10.95 -8.09 25.26
N ASP A 266 -10.87 -8.79 26.38
CA ASP A 266 -10.36 -10.16 26.46
C ASP A 266 -11.39 -11.22 26.03
N THR A 267 -12.68 -10.84 26.04
CA THR A 267 -13.78 -11.75 25.69
C THR A 267 -14.30 -11.56 24.28
N ARG A 268 -13.93 -10.47 23.60
CA ARG A 268 -14.36 -10.13 22.25
C ARG A 268 -13.14 -9.92 21.37
N ASN A 269 -12.88 -10.87 20.50
CA ASN A 269 -11.91 -10.72 19.44
C ASN A 269 -12.31 -9.54 18.52
N ARG A 270 -11.33 -8.92 17.85
CA ARG A 270 -11.53 -7.79 16.91
C ARG A 270 -12.13 -6.53 17.55
N HIS A 271 -12.12 -6.40 18.89
CA HIS A 271 -12.48 -5.17 19.58
C HIS A 271 -11.19 -4.45 19.96
N ILE A 272 -10.69 -3.65 19.03
CA ILE A 272 -9.35 -3.06 19.08
C ILE A 272 -9.32 -1.63 18.56
N ILE A 273 -8.37 -0.85 19.04
CA ILE A 273 -7.91 0.37 18.40
C ILE A 273 -6.58 0.06 17.74
N ALA A 274 -6.47 0.32 16.44
CA ALA A 274 -5.22 0.24 15.68
C ALA A 274 -4.73 1.63 15.32
N ALA A 275 -3.45 1.91 15.53
CA ALA A 275 -2.80 3.18 15.21
C ALA A 275 -1.60 2.93 14.28
N TRP A 276 -1.45 3.75 13.28
CA TRP A 276 -0.38 3.72 12.29
C TRP A 276 0.25 5.09 12.13
N ALA A 277 1.58 5.16 12.21
CA ALA A 277 2.39 6.30 11.84
C ALA A 277 3.40 5.86 10.79
N TYR A 278 3.45 6.58 9.67
CA TYR A 278 4.31 6.26 8.54
C TYR A 278 4.99 7.52 8.03
N GLY A 279 6.27 7.43 7.73
CA GLY A 279 7.05 8.51 7.15
C GLY A 279 8.01 7.99 6.09
N ASN A 280 8.15 8.73 5.00
CA ASN A 280 9.14 8.45 3.96
C ASN A 280 9.78 9.78 3.55
N PHE A 281 11.08 9.90 3.73
CA PHE A 281 11.81 11.16 3.67
C PHE A 281 13.00 11.05 2.73
N LEU A 282 13.15 12.00 1.83
CA LEU A 282 14.37 12.22 1.07
C LEU A 282 15.42 12.87 1.99
N VAL A 283 16.50 12.14 2.28
CA VAL A 283 17.57 12.60 3.18
C VAL A 283 18.65 13.34 2.41
N SER A 284 19.04 12.84 1.24
CA SER A 284 20.06 13.49 0.39
C SER A 284 19.85 13.19 -1.07
N GLY A 285 20.40 14.04 -1.94
CA GLY A 285 20.27 13.96 -3.39
C GLY A 285 18.86 14.27 -3.88
N ASP A 286 18.52 13.77 -5.05
CA ASP A 286 17.21 13.93 -5.69
C ASP A 286 16.69 12.57 -6.16
N LEU A 287 15.37 12.45 -6.23
CA LEU A 287 14.66 11.29 -6.77
C LEU A 287 13.91 11.69 -8.02
N PRO A 288 13.81 10.83 -9.05
CA PRO A 288 12.91 11.10 -10.16
C PRO A 288 11.45 11.11 -9.69
N TYR A 289 10.60 11.83 -10.39
CA TYR A 289 9.22 12.16 -9.99
C TYR A 289 8.42 10.95 -9.47
N MET A 290 8.38 9.83 -10.21
CA MET A 290 7.58 8.67 -9.84
C MET A 290 8.14 7.91 -8.62
N ASN A 291 9.41 8.13 -8.25
CA ASN A 291 10.03 7.53 -7.06
C ASN A 291 9.91 8.41 -5.81
N LEU A 292 9.38 9.63 -5.93
CA LEU A 292 9.06 10.46 -4.77
C LEU A 292 7.99 9.78 -3.89
N PRO A 293 8.08 9.91 -2.56
CA PRO A 293 7.02 9.49 -1.65
C PRO A 293 5.64 9.98 -2.11
N ALA A 294 4.68 9.07 -2.20
CA ALA A 294 3.34 9.37 -2.65
C ALA A 294 2.29 8.55 -1.90
N ILE A 295 1.11 9.15 -1.72
CA ILE A 295 -0.01 8.48 -1.06
C ILE A 295 -0.46 7.24 -1.85
N GLY A 296 -0.72 6.13 -1.15
CA GLY A 296 -1.09 4.85 -1.77
C GLY A 296 0.07 4.09 -2.42
N TRP A 297 1.33 4.55 -2.25
CA TRP A 297 2.52 3.88 -2.80
C TRP A 297 3.37 3.13 -1.76
N ASP A 298 2.90 3.05 -0.51
CA ASP A 298 3.44 2.11 0.47
C ASP A 298 3.37 0.66 -0.05
N MET A 299 4.05 -0.27 0.62
CA MET A 299 4.17 -1.66 0.16
C MET A 299 2.82 -2.29 -0.22
N PHE A 300 1.78 -2.07 0.58
CA PHE A 300 0.46 -2.65 0.33
C PHE A 300 -0.55 -1.69 -0.32
N GLY A 301 -0.16 -0.42 -0.56
CA GLY A 301 -1.02 0.59 -1.17
C GLY A 301 -2.19 0.99 -0.25
N ARG A 302 -1.93 1.15 1.04
CA ARG A 302 -2.96 1.35 2.07
C ARG A 302 -3.00 2.78 2.62
N THR A 303 -1.91 3.54 2.46
CA THR A 303 -1.90 4.94 2.91
C THR A 303 -2.91 5.77 2.13
N GLY A 304 -3.66 6.63 2.84
CA GLY A 304 -4.49 7.66 2.23
C GLY A 304 -5.85 7.21 1.71
N ARG A 305 -6.51 6.30 2.41
CA ARG A 305 -7.92 6.00 2.12
C ARG A 305 -8.75 7.29 2.13
N GLY A 306 -9.53 7.51 1.06
CA GLY A 306 -10.26 8.74 0.75
C GLY A 306 -9.64 9.53 -0.40
N TYR A 307 -8.44 9.14 -0.87
CA TYR A 307 -7.73 9.78 -1.97
C TYR A 307 -7.32 8.78 -3.04
N ALA A 308 -7.24 9.23 -4.29
CA ALA A 308 -6.68 8.43 -5.37
C ALA A 308 -5.20 8.15 -5.11
N GLN A 309 -4.71 7.00 -5.55
CA GLN A 309 -3.28 6.66 -5.49
C GLN A 309 -2.47 7.72 -6.26
N GLY A 310 -1.43 8.27 -5.63
CA GLY A 310 -0.63 9.34 -6.21
C GLY A 310 -1.24 10.74 -6.13
N ARG A 311 -2.42 10.93 -5.47
CA ARG A 311 -3.07 12.24 -5.31
C ARG A 311 -2.17 13.28 -4.67
N PHE A 312 -1.33 12.89 -3.74
CA PHE A 312 -0.30 13.72 -3.13
C PHE A 312 1.05 13.04 -3.26
N ARG A 313 2.04 13.82 -3.61
CA ARG A 313 3.43 13.39 -3.86
C ARG A 313 4.38 14.49 -3.42
N GLY A 314 5.57 14.16 -2.94
CA GLY A 314 6.58 15.14 -2.58
C GLY A 314 7.85 14.48 -2.06
N GLU A 315 8.88 15.26 -1.78
CA GLU A 315 10.18 14.74 -1.31
C GLU A 315 10.07 14.11 0.07
N ASN A 316 9.15 14.60 0.91
CA ASN A 316 8.90 14.05 2.23
C ASN A 316 7.39 13.82 2.44
N MET A 317 7.09 12.69 3.04
CA MET A 317 5.73 12.29 3.40
C MET A 317 5.66 11.94 4.87
N ALA A 318 4.66 12.49 5.57
CA ALA A 318 4.22 12.04 6.88
C ALA A 318 2.75 11.63 6.82
N TYR A 319 2.44 10.48 7.39
CA TYR A 319 1.09 9.90 7.41
C TYR A 319 0.76 9.32 8.77
N THR A 320 -0.50 9.43 9.17
CA THR A 320 -1.03 8.74 10.34
C THR A 320 -2.45 8.26 10.11
N GLU A 321 -2.82 7.13 10.73
CA GLU A 321 -4.17 6.60 10.69
C GLU A 321 -4.53 5.96 12.03
N VAL A 322 -5.78 6.12 12.46
CA VAL A 322 -6.34 5.44 13.62
C VAL A 322 -7.63 4.76 13.20
N GLU A 323 -7.74 3.47 13.51
CA GLU A 323 -8.93 2.66 13.27
C GLU A 323 -9.51 2.13 14.57
N TYR A 324 -10.82 2.20 14.71
CA TYR A 324 -11.56 1.40 15.68
C TYR A 324 -12.22 0.23 14.95
N ARG A 325 -11.76 -0.98 15.26
CA ARG A 325 -12.28 -2.25 14.70
C ARG A 325 -13.16 -2.93 15.75
N PHE A 326 -14.33 -3.37 15.34
CA PHE A 326 -15.31 -3.94 16.27
C PHE A 326 -16.08 -5.11 15.65
N PRO A 327 -16.47 -6.12 16.48
CA PRO A 327 -17.30 -7.22 16.02
C PRO A 327 -18.76 -6.76 15.87
N LEU A 328 -19.40 -7.11 14.76
CA LEU A 328 -20.83 -6.85 14.53
C LEU A 328 -21.73 -7.96 15.10
N GLN A 329 -21.16 -9.12 15.43
CA GLN A 329 -21.88 -10.26 15.98
C GLN A 329 -21.44 -10.56 17.41
N ARG A 330 -22.39 -10.94 18.25
CA ARG A 330 -22.13 -11.18 19.68
C ARG A 330 -21.37 -12.48 19.94
N ASN A 331 -21.68 -13.54 19.19
CA ASN A 331 -21.17 -14.90 19.41
C ASN A 331 -20.44 -15.52 18.20
N LYS A 332 -20.26 -14.75 17.12
CA LYS A 332 -19.57 -15.21 15.91
C LYS A 332 -18.62 -14.11 15.43
N ASP A 333 -17.42 -14.49 15.04
CA ASP A 333 -16.41 -13.56 14.52
C ASP A 333 -16.46 -13.41 12.99
N LEU A 334 -17.61 -13.74 12.36
CA LEU A 334 -17.71 -13.70 10.89
C LEU A 334 -17.74 -12.26 10.38
N PHE A 335 -18.61 -11.41 10.96
CA PHE A 335 -18.75 -10.02 10.53
C PHE A 335 -18.17 -9.04 11.56
N GLY A 336 -17.46 -8.05 11.07
CA GLY A 336 -16.95 -6.92 11.81
C GLY A 336 -17.12 -5.61 11.06
N GLY A 337 -16.94 -4.52 11.76
CA GLY A 337 -16.91 -3.18 11.22
C GLY A 337 -15.64 -2.44 11.60
N THR A 338 -15.34 -1.37 10.87
CA THR A 338 -14.32 -0.39 11.24
C THR A 338 -14.82 1.01 10.99
N VAL A 339 -14.35 1.94 11.79
CA VAL A 339 -14.35 3.37 11.49
C VAL A 339 -12.91 3.86 11.62
N PHE A 340 -12.51 4.77 10.75
CA PHE A 340 -11.13 5.24 10.72
C PHE A 340 -11.03 6.72 10.34
N VAL A 341 -9.94 7.32 10.79
CA VAL A 341 -9.50 8.64 10.40
C VAL A 341 -8.01 8.58 10.05
N ASN A 342 -7.63 9.30 9.02
CA ASN A 342 -6.22 9.41 8.61
C ASN A 342 -5.85 10.86 8.29
N ALA A 343 -4.57 11.13 8.20
CA ALA A 343 -4.03 12.43 7.82
C ALA A 343 -2.69 12.25 7.13
N ALA A 344 -2.46 13.00 6.06
CA ALA A 344 -1.22 13.02 5.30
C ALA A 344 -0.70 14.44 5.11
N SER A 345 0.62 14.58 5.08
CA SER A 345 1.31 15.82 4.72
C SER A 345 2.52 15.54 3.84
N PHE A 346 2.75 16.39 2.85
CA PHE A 346 3.85 16.28 1.90
C PHE A 346 4.59 17.61 1.83
N SER A 347 5.92 17.55 1.67
CA SER A 347 6.71 18.72 1.31
C SER A 347 6.96 18.77 -0.19
N SER A 348 7.23 19.95 -0.71
CA SER A 348 7.67 20.14 -2.09
C SER A 348 8.67 21.30 -2.18
N LYS A 349 9.86 21.01 -2.68
CA LYS A 349 10.86 22.03 -3.03
C LYS A 349 10.36 22.90 -4.19
N MET A 350 9.70 22.29 -5.18
CA MET A 350 9.16 22.97 -6.35
C MET A 350 8.15 24.06 -6.00
N THR A 351 7.29 23.81 -5.01
CA THR A 351 6.27 24.75 -4.53
C THR A 351 6.66 25.46 -3.23
N ALA A 352 7.88 25.24 -2.73
CA ALA A 352 8.37 25.74 -1.43
C ALA A 352 7.49 25.33 -0.24
N GLU A 353 6.73 24.26 -0.37
CA GLU A 353 5.83 23.78 0.68
C GLU A 353 6.60 22.92 1.68
N LYS A 354 6.49 23.25 2.97
CA LYS A 354 7.14 22.50 4.05
C LYS A 354 6.25 21.37 4.55
N LEU A 355 6.89 20.30 5.01
CA LEU A 355 6.19 19.22 5.69
C LEU A 355 5.40 19.76 6.89
N MET A 356 4.20 19.27 7.13
CA MET A 356 3.23 19.70 8.15
C MET A 356 2.65 21.12 7.95
N GLN A 357 3.00 21.82 6.88
CA GLN A 357 2.41 23.11 6.54
C GLN A 357 0.94 22.97 6.16
N LYS A 358 0.60 21.89 5.47
CA LYS A 358 -0.77 21.51 5.11
C LYS A 358 -1.00 20.05 5.46
N ILE A 359 -2.15 19.79 6.09
CA ILE A 359 -2.59 18.43 6.44
C ILE A 359 -3.83 18.11 5.62
N ASN A 360 -3.84 16.92 5.01
CA ASN A 360 -4.94 16.38 4.21
C ASN A 360 -5.59 15.23 5.00
N PRO A 361 -6.70 15.46 5.72
CA PRO A 361 -7.42 14.43 6.44
C PRO A 361 -8.28 13.58 5.51
N GLY A 362 -8.44 12.32 5.89
CA GLY A 362 -9.41 11.39 5.35
C GLY A 362 -10.13 10.65 6.48
N TYR A 363 -11.32 10.15 6.22
CA TYR A 363 -12.08 9.35 7.16
C TYR A 363 -13.02 8.39 6.43
N GLY A 364 -13.45 7.35 7.13
CA GLY A 364 -14.34 6.40 6.49
C GLY A 364 -14.84 5.33 7.44
N LEU A 365 -15.57 4.41 6.84
CA LEU A 365 -16.10 3.23 7.51
C LEU A 365 -15.94 2.00 6.61
N GLY A 366 -15.96 0.82 7.22
CA GLY A 366 -15.79 -0.41 6.46
C GLY A 366 -16.42 -1.62 7.11
N LEU A 367 -16.62 -2.62 6.27
CA LEU A 367 -17.08 -3.94 6.66
C LEU A 367 -15.92 -4.94 6.59
N ARG A 368 -15.99 -5.93 7.42
CA ARG A 368 -15.01 -7.02 7.58
C ARG A 368 -15.71 -8.36 7.54
N VAL A 369 -15.28 -9.25 6.67
CA VAL A 369 -15.77 -10.63 6.60
C VAL A 369 -14.61 -11.58 6.85
N MET A 370 -14.62 -12.30 7.96
CA MET A 370 -13.61 -13.30 8.31
C MET A 370 -13.86 -14.56 7.50
N ILE A 371 -12.98 -14.88 6.56
CA ILE A 371 -13.10 -16.06 5.70
C ILE A 371 -12.30 -17.27 6.22
N ASN A 372 -11.25 -17.02 7.01
CA ASN A 372 -10.50 -18.07 7.69
C ASN A 372 -10.14 -17.60 9.10
N LYS A 373 -10.73 -18.25 10.11
CA LYS A 373 -10.53 -17.89 11.52
C LYS A 373 -9.16 -18.29 12.05
N GLU A 374 -8.64 -19.44 11.61
CA GLU A 374 -7.34 -19.94 12.07
C GLU A 374 -6.20 -19.04 11.58
N LYS A 375 -6.27 -18.59 10.33
CA LYS A 375 -5.29 -17.72 9.70
C LYS A 375 -5.65 -16.24 9.80
N ARG A 376 -6.79 -15.90 10.39
CA ARG A 376 -7.38 -14.55 10.48
C ARG A 376 -7.47 -13.83 9.13
N THR A 377 -7.67 -14.60 8.05
CA THR A 377 -7.84 -14.00 6.72
C THR A 377 -9.21 -13.33 6.63
N THR A 378 -9.20 -12.05 6.30
CA THR A 378 -10.39 -11.18 6.28
C THR A 378 -10.52 -10.53 4.91
N ILE A 379 -11.75 -10.48 4.37
CA ILE A 379 -12.09 -9.57 3.27
C ILE A 379 -12.53 -8.25 3.89
N THR A 380 -11.98 -7.15 3.41
CA THR A 380 -12.28 -5.80 3.86
C THR A 380 -12.90 -4.98 2.74
N ALA A 381 -13.97 -4.26 3.03
CA ALA A 381 -14.64 -3.36 2.12
C ALA A 381 -14.83 -2.01 2.81
N ASP A 382 -14.07 -1.01 2.38
CA ASP A 382 -14.04 0.33 2.98
C ASP A 382 -14.60 1.36 2.01
N TYR A 383 -15.32 2.34 2.54
CA TYR A 383 -15.65 3.57 1.84
C TYR A 383 -15.10 4.76 2.62
N ALA A 384 -14.34 5.59 1.95
CA ALA A 384 -13.62 6.70 2.56
C ALA A 384 -13.84 8.01 1.82
N PHE A 385 -13.75 9.09 2.58
CA PHE A 385 -13.88 10.46 2.14
C PHE A 385 -12.57 11.21 2.42
N GLY A 386 -12.12 11.99 1.45
CA GLY A 386 -11.06 12.97 1.56
C GLY A 386 -11.60 14.40 1.48
N GLN A 387 -10.69 15.37 1.49
CA GLN A 387 -11.06 16.79 1.27
C GLN A 387 -11.45 17.07 -0.18
N LYS A 388 -12.16 18.17 -0.43
CA LYS A 388 -12.50 18.69 -1.76
C LYS A 388 -13.21 17.67 -2.65
N GLY A 389 -14.13 16.85 -2.10
CA GLY A 389 -14.91 15.88 -2.86
C GLY A 389 -14.19 14.57 -3.20
N ASN A 390 -12.95 14.40 -2.76
CA ASN A 390 -12.28 13.10 -2.93
C ASN A 390 -13.01 12.02 -2.14
N SER A 391 -13.16 10.84 -2.73
CA SER A 391 -13.70 9.65 -2.06
C SER A 391 -13.23 8.39 -2.78
N GLY A 392 -13.27 7.25 -2.09
CA GLY A 392 -12.86 5.98 -2.68
C GLY A 392 -13.54 4.79 -2.03
N PHE A 393 -13.73 3.74 -2.82
CA PHE A 393 -14.13 2.42 -2.38
C PHE A 393 -12.94 1.47 -2.49
N TYR A 394 -12.65 0.74 -1.41
CA TYR A 394 -11.48 -0.13 -1.31
C TYR A 394 -11.93 -1.54 -0.94
N LEU A 395 -11.60 -2.51 -1.78
CA LEU A 395 -11.83 -3.93 -1.52
C LEU A 395 -10.47 -4.61 -1.41
N ASN A 396 -10.22 -5.27 -0.27
CA ASN A 396 -8.93 -5.88 -0.01
C ASN A 396 -9.05 -7.23 0.70
N ILE A 397 -7.96 -7.99 0.66
CA ILE A 397 -7.74 -9.15 1.52
C ILE A 397 -6.82 -8.70 2.66
N ASN A 398 -7.16 -9.11 3.87
CA ASN A 398 -6.53 -8.73 5.14
C ASN A 398 -6.77 -7.26 5.55
N GLU A 399 -6.37 -6.91 6.76
CA GLU A 399 -6.57 -5.56 7.31
C GLU A 399 -5.65 -4.55 6.61
N SER A 400 -5.94 -3.25 6.79
CA SER A 400 -5.18 -2.17 6.13
C SER A 400 -3.74 -2.10 6.64
N PHE A 401 -3.55 -2.33 7.92
CA PHE A 401 -2.23 -2.37 8.56
C PHE A 401 -2.26 -3.21 9.82
#